data_1f3e07760a9f5960dda9bcf81f043408
#
_entry.id   1f3e07760a9f5960dda9bcf81f043408
#
_cell.length_a   1.000
_cell.length_b   1.000
_cell.length_c   1.000
_cell.angle_alpha   90.00
_cell.angle_beta   90.00
_cell.angle_gamma   90.00
#
_symmetry.space_group_name_H-M   'P 1'
#
loop_
_entity.id
_entity.type
_entity.pdbx_description
1 polymer ?
#
loop_
_entity_poly.entity_id
_entity_poly.type
_entity_poly.pdbx_seq_one_letter_code
_entity_poly.pdbx_strand_id
1 'polypeptide(L)'
;MRTRLVYCLFVLLGLVCVGMGAEEQHLAWAVSQEVKIEKVEVRVSPSGPVVFLKVGERAIPVFVDPTVAGSIQGALSGEKYLRPLSHDLMKSILSSYDIQVQQVFITLRDGVYFGTLTLFHNGRVQLFDSRSSDAIALAIHFQSPIMVEQELLDSAGIEISQGESNQEGLEL
;
A
#
# COMPACT_ATOMS: atom_id res chain seq x y z
N MET A 1 -75.69 4.62 23.34
CA MET A 1 -74.78 5.71 22.92
C MET A 1 -73.33 5.49 23.37
N ARG A 2 -72.74 4.31 23.17
CA ARG A 2 -71.37 4.00 23.64
C ARG A 2 -70.51 3.31 22.60
N THR A 3 -70.95 3.15 21.32
CA THR A 3 -70.30 2.39 20.31
C THR A 3 -69.76 3.21 19.13
N ARG A 4 -69.88 4.54 19.16
CA ARG A 4 -69.40 5.43 18.08
C ARG A 4 -68.10 6.19 18.42
N LEU A 5 -67.59 6.06 19.63
CA LEU A 5 -66.38 6.78 20.08
C LEU A 5 -65.11 6.00 19.93
N VAL A 6 -65.19 4.69 19.65
CA VAL A 6 -64.01 3.81 19.55
C VAL A 6 -63.44 3.77 18.12
N TYR A 7 -64.27 4.10 17.11
CA TYR A 7 -63.79 4.08 15.71
C TYR A 7 -62.98 5.31 15.25
N CYS A 8 -63.15 6.44 15.95
CA CYS A 8 -62.36 7.64 15.63
C CYS A 8 -60.91 7.61 16.16
N LEU A 9 -60.62 6.75 17.15
CA LEU A 9 -59.28 6.72 17.77
C LEU A 9 -58.29 5.81 16.97
N PHE A 10 -58.83 4.90 16.15
CA PHE A 10 -57.98 3.99 15.31
C PHE A 10 -57.61 4.57 13.95
N VAL A 11 -58.29 5.59 13.47
CA VAL A 11 -58.00 6.23 12.20
C VAL A 11 -56.91 7.32 12.35
N LEU A 12 -56.70 7.86 13.55
CA LEU A 12 -55.66 8.86 13.83
C LEU A 12 -54.29 8.25 14.17
N LEU A 13 -54.21 6.95 14.46
CA LEU A 13 -52.94 6.24 14.74
C LEU A 13 -52.33 5.58 13.48
N GLY A 14 -53.06 5.57 12.37
CA GLY A 14 -52.60 4.97 11.11
C GLY A 14 -51.88 5.93 10.15
N LEU A 15 -51.77 7.21 10.48
CA LEU A 15 -51.23 8.22 9.56
C LEU A 15 -49.86 8.80 9.96
N VAL A 16 -49.20 8.23 10.98
CA VAL A 16 -47.88 8.70 11.45
C VAL A 16 -46.73 7.72 11.09
N CYS A 17 -47.03 6.59 10.44
CA CYS A 17 -46.01 5.63 10.03
C CYS A 17 -45.60 5.71 8.56
N VAL A 18 -45.89 6.78 7.83
CA VAL A 18 -45.43 6.97 6.44
C VAL A 18 -44.56 8.23 6.37
N GLY A 19 -43.41 8.19 7.02
CA GLY A 19 -42.51 9.35 6.99
C GLY A 19 -41.11 9.10 7.55
N MET A 20 -40.76 7.86 7.89
CA MET A 20 -39.40 7.54 8.35
C MET A 20 -38.83 6.36 7.53
N GLY A 21 -38.79 6.55 6.25
CA GLY A 21 -38.27 5.56 5.32
C GLY A 21 -37.63 6.24 4.15
N ALA A 22 -36.46 6.83 4.27
CA ALA A 22 -35.51 7.06 3.18
C ALA A 22 -34.44 8.09 3.59
N GLU A 23 -33.63 7.79 4.55
CA GLU A 23 -32.27 8.37 4.66
C GLU A 23 -31.37 7.50 5.53
N GLU A 24 -31.47 6.18 5.36
CA GLU A 24 -30.28 5.33 5.51
C GLU A 24 -29.45 5.51 4.22
N GLN A 25 -29.01 6.75 3.97
CA GLN A 25 -27.96 7.02 3.02
C GLN A 25 -26.71 6.41 3.64
N HIS A 26 -26.42 5.20 3.20
CA HIS A 26 -25.12 4.61 2.91
C HIS A 26 -23.94 5.53 3.28
N LEU A 27 -23.64 5.61 4.56
CA LEU A 27 -22.26 5.72 5.02
C LEU A 27 -21.60 4.36 4.76
N ALA A 28 -21.57 3.96 3.49
CA ALA A 28 -20.61 3.03 3.00
C ALA A 28 -19.27 3.79 3.13
N TRP A 29 -18.66 3.69 4.30
CA TRP A 29 -17.24 3.91 4.44
C TRP A 29 -16.64 2.99 3.39
N ALA A 30 -16.14 3.58 2.33
CA ALA A 30 -15.30 2.87 1.39
C ALA A 30 -14.10 2.40 2.22
N VAL A 31 -14.18 1.18 2.72
CA VAL A 31 -13.02 0.47 3.25
C VAL A 31 -12.11 0.36 2.06
N SER A 32 -11.10 1.22 1.99
CA SER A 32 -10.10 1.14 0.94
C SER A 32 -9.50 -0.27 1.04
N GLN A 33 -9.71 -1.06 0.01
CA GLN A 33 -9.23 -2.43 -0.02
C GLN A 33 -7.70 -2.37 -0.14
N GLU A 34 -7.02 -2.84 0.89
CA GLU A 34 -5.57 -2.95 0.88
C GLU A 34 -5.13 -4.17 0.10
N VAL A 35 -4.14 -3.99 -0.76
CA VAL A 35 -3.54 -5.03 -1.59
C VAL A 35 -2.09 -5.20 -1.20
N LYS A 36 -1.69 -6.44 -0.97
CA LYS A 36 -0.29 -6.79 -0.70
C LYS A 36 0.46 -6.93 -2.01
N ILE A 37 1.62 -6.29 -2.11
CA ILE A 37 2.56 -6.48 -3.21
C ILE A 37 3.16 -7.89 -3.14
N GLU A 38 3.06 -8.63 -4.24
CA GLU A 38 3.51 -10.02 -4.34
C GLU A 38 4.99 -10.12 -4.68
N LYS A 39 5.46 -9.22 -5.55
CA LYS A 39 6.85 -9.22 -6.04
C LYS A 39 7.35 -7.79 -6.28
N VAL A 40 8.61 -7.56 -5.95
CA VAL A 40 9.33 -6.33 -6.29
C VAL A 40 10.41 -6.65 -7.29
N GLU A 41 10.55 -5.82 -8.31
CA GLU A 41 11.54 -5.99 -9.37
C GLU A 41 12.16 -4.63 -9.71
N VAL A 42 13.48 -4.59 -9.87
CA VAL A 42 14.21 -3.38 -10.28
C VAL A 42 14.59 -3.52 -11.73
N ARG A 43 14.29 -2.50 -12.53
CA ARG A 43 14.72 -2.42 -13.94
C ARG A 43 15.36 -1.07 -14.20
N VAL A 44 16.28 -1.03 -15.17
CA VAL A 44 16.88 0.22 -15.65
C VAL A 44 16.16 0.63 -16.93
N SER A 45 15.64 1.86 -16.93
CA SER A 45 15.03 2.50 -18.10
C SER A 45 15.92 3.62 -18.62
N PRO A 46 15.68 4.15 -19.83
CA PRO A 46 16.38 5.32 -20.34
C PRO A 46 16.25 6.56 -19.45
N SER A 47 15.16 6.63 -18.65
CA SER A 47 14.88 7.72 -17.71
C SER A 47 15.44 7.46 -16.30
N GLY A 48 16.12 6.34 -16.09
CA GLY A 48 16.67 5.94 -14.80
C GLY A 48 16.06 4.65 -14.24
N PRO A 49 16.48 4.24 -13.05
CA PRO A 49 15.96 3.03 -12.40
C PRO A 49 14.49 3.16 -12.01
N VAL A 50 13.76 2.05 -12.20
CA VAL A 50 12.35 1.93 -11.84
C VAL A 50 12.16 0.68 -10.98
N VAL A 51 11.43 0.81 -9.91
CA VAL A 51 10.97 -0.31 -9.08
C VAL A 51 9.54 -0.63 -9.46
N PHE A 52 9.28 -1.87 -9.84
CA PHE A 52 7.95 -2.38 -10.14
C PHE A 52 7.40 -3.13 -8.93
N LEU A 53 6.30 -2.61 -8.38
CA LEU A 53 5.53 -3.27 -7.34
C LEU A 53 4.43 -4.10 -8.00
N LYS A 54 4.59 -5.43 -8.01
CA LYS A 54 3.78 -6.35 -8.81
C LYS A 54 2.67 -7.01 -7.98
N VAL A 55 1.48 -7.09 -8.60
CA VAL A 55 0.31 -7.85 -8.13
C VAL A 55 -0.31 -8.53 -9.35
N GLY A 56 -0.23 -9.85 -9.41
CA GLY A 56 -0.66 -10.59 -10.60
C GLY A 56 0.03 -10.12 -11.87
N GLU A 57 -0.75 -9.72 -12.87
CA GLU A 57 -0.26 -9.22 -14.16
C GLU A 57 -0.07 -7.69 -14.21
N ARG A 58 -0.30 -7.00 -13.10
CA ARG A 58 -0.15 -5.54 -12.99
C ARG A 58 1.04 -5.16 -12.14
N ALA A 59 1.62 -4.00 -12.42
CA ALA A 59 2.66 -3.40 -11.59
C ALA A 59 2.54 -1.88 -11.49
N ILE A 60 2.84 -1.35 -10.33
CA ILE A 60 2.97 0.08 -10.09
C ILE A 60 4.44 0.45 -10.32
N PRO A 61 4.78 1.28 -11.31
CA PRO A 61 6.14 1.76 -11.53
C PRO A 61 6.46 2.91 -10.57
N VAL A 62 7.55 2.78 -9.81
CA VAL A 62 8.07 3.82 -8.92
C VAL A 62 9.48 4.17 -9.35
N PHE A 63 9.70 5.39 -9.84
CA PHE A 63 11.02 5.89 -10.19
C PHE A 63 11.83 6.16 -8.93
N VAL A 64 13.08 5.70 -8.92
CA VAL A 64 13.97 5.81 -7.75
C VAL A 64 15.35 6.30 -8.19
N ASP A 65 16.10 6.86 -7.26
CA ASP A 65 17.50 7.21 -7.56
C ASP A 65 18.39 5.94 -7.64
N PRO A 66 19.52 5.99 -8.37
CA PRO A 66 20.38 4.82 -8.58
C PRO A 66 20.90 4.20 -7.29
N THR A 67 21.13 4.99 -6.25
CA THR A 67 21.63 4.48 -4.97
C THR A 67 20.58 3.64 -4.25
N VAL A 68 19.33 4.09 -4.27
CA VAL A 68 18.21 3.34 -3.68
C VAL A 68 17.92 2.08 -4.52
N ALA A 69 17.94 2.20 -5.85
CA ALA A 69 17.79 1.03 -6.74
C ALA A 69 18.85 -0.04 -6.45
N GLY A 70 20.11 0.36 -6.31
CA GLY A 70 21.21 -0.52 -5.92
C GLY A 70 20.98 -1.19 -4.57
N SER A 71 20.50 -0.43 -3.58
CA SER A 71 20.17 -0.96 -2.25
C SER A 71 19.05 -2.01 -2.31
N ILE A 72 17.97 -1.74 -3.06
CA ILE A 72 16.86 -2.67 -3.25
C ILE A 72 17.35 -3.93 -3.96
N GLN A 73 18.08 -3.77 -5.08
CA GLN A 73 18.59 -4.88 -5.87
C GLN A 73 19.55 -5.77 -5.05
N GLY A 74 20.48 -5.17 -4.30
CA GLY A 74 21.37 -5.89 -3.40
C GLY A 74 20.62 -6.70 -2.34
N ALA A 75 19.57 -6.11 -1.74
CA ALA A 75 18.75 -6.81 -0.76
C ALA A 75 17.91 -7.94 -1.38
N LEU A 76 17.42 -7.79 -2.62
CA LEU A 76 16.69 -8.83 -3.36
C LEU A 76 17.58 -9.99 -3.79
N SER A 77 18.81 -9.69 -4.26
CA SER A 77 19.74 -10.72 -4.73
C SER A 77 20.58 -11.37 -3.62
N GLY A 78 20.61 -10.76 -2.42
CA GLY A 78 21.51 -11.17 -1.35
C GLY A 78 22.96 -10.72 -1.56
N GLU A 79 23.22 -9.93 -2.59
CA GLU A 79 24.53 -9.38 -2.91
C GLU A 79 24.91 -8.29 -1.92
N LYS A 80 26.17 -8.31 -1.47
CA LYS A 80 26.69 -7.34 -0.50
C LYS A 80 27.72 -6.42 -1.16
N TYR A 81 27.51 -5.14 -0.99
CA TYR A 81 28.50 -4.15 -1.37
C TYR A 81 29.70 -4.17 -0.42
N LEU A 82 30.86 -3.71 -0.92
CA LEU A 82 32.09 -3.59 -0.11
C LEU A 82 31.87 -2.74 1.15
N ARG A 83 31.03 -1.74 1.05
CA ARG A 83 30.60 -0.90 2.19
C ARG A 83 29.06 -0.87 2.23
N PRO A 84 28.48 -0.88 3.44
CA PRO A 84 27.03 -0.84 3.57
C PRO A 84 26.47 0.47 3.01
N LEU A 85 25.39 0.36 2.25
CA LEU A 85 24.58 1.50 1.80
C LEU A 85 23.73 2.05 2.96
N SER A 86 23.02 3.16 2.72
CA SER A 86 22.23 3.81 3.77
C SER A 86 21.16 2.90 4.38
N HIS A 87 20.49 2.08 3.57
CA HIS A 87 19.46 1.16 4.06
C HIS A 87 20.06 -0.06 4.79
N ASP A 88 21.27 -0.54 4.42
CA ASP A 88 22.01 -1.54 5.19
C ASP A 88 22.35 -1.00 6.59
N LEU A 89 22.81 0.26 6.64
CA LEU A 89 23.08 0.93 7.90
C LEU A 89 21.80 1.09 8.73
N MET A 90 20.70 1.57 8.13
CA MET A 90 19.41 1.69 8.79
C MET A 90 18.93 0.34 9.34
N LYS A 91 19.01 -0.73 8.52
CA LYS A 91 18.68 -2.08 8.98
C LYS A 91 19.52 -2.48 10.19
N SER A 92 20.83 -2.23 10.14
CA SER A 92 21.73 -2.57 11.25
C SER A 92 21.38 -1.83 12.53
N ILE A 93 21.06 -0.52 12.43
CA ILE A 93 20.66 0.30 13.56
C ILE A 93 19.33 -0.20 14.14
N LEU A 94 18.29 -0.31 13.32
CA LEU A 94 16.96 -0.74 13.77
C LEU A 94 17.03 -2.13 14.42
N SER A 95 17.76 -3.08 13.82
CA SER A 95 17.92 -4.42 14.36
C SER A 95 18.70 -4.44 15.68
N SER A 96 19.68 -3.56 15.86
CA SER A 96 20.45 -3.47 17.12
C SER A 96 19.64 -2.95 18.31
N TYR A 97 18.52 -2.29 18.04
CA TYR A 97 17.56 -1.82 19.03
C TYR A 97 16.27 -2.66 19.08
N ASP A 98 16.27 -3.86 18.49
CA ASP A 98 15.09 -4.74 18.42
C ASP A 98 13.84 -4.07 17.80
N ILE A 99 14.05 -3.12 16.90
CA ILE A 99 12.99 -2.45 16.15
C ILE A 99 12.66 -3.28 14.91
N GLN A 100 11.39 -3.64 14.76
CA GLN A 100 10.88 -4.41 13.63
C GLN A 100 10.11 -3.50 12.68
N VAL A 101 10.35 -3.64 11.39
CA VAL A 101 9.49 -3.07 10.35
C VAL A 101 8.35 -4.07 10.14
N GLN A 102 7.14 -3.73 10.58
CA GLN A 102 5.98 -4.63 10.46
C GLN A 102 5.39 -4.64 9.06
N GLN A 103 5.24 -3.45 8.48
CA GLN A 103 4.76 -3.26 7.11
C GLN A 103 5.13 -1.87 6.60
N VAL A 104 5.01 -1.73 5.30
CA VAL A 104 5.13 -0.45 4.59
C VAL A 104 3.86 -0.23 3.78
N PHE A 105 3.34 0.99 3.81
CA PHE A 105 2.18 1.38 3.04
C PHE A 105 2.58 2.47 2.03
N ILE A 106 2.28 2.27 0.74
CA ILE A 106 2.58 3.23 -0.33
C ILE A 106 1.29 3.87 -0.79
N THR A 107 1.28 5.20 -0.82
CA THR A 107 0.17 6.02 -1.32
C THR A 107 0.64 6.97 -2.41
N LEU A 108 -0.30 7.43 -3.23
CA LEU A 108 -0.08 8.45 -4.26
C LEU A 108 -0.96 9.66 -3.96
N ARG A 109 -0.37 10.85 -3.84
CA ARG A 109 -1.09 12.11 -3.62
C ARG A 109 -0.50 13.17 -4.55
N ASP A 110 -1.35 13.81 -5.32
CA ASP A 110 -0.94 14.88 -6.26
C ASP A 110 0.23 14.49 -7.17
N GLY A 111 0.27 13.23 -7.63
CA GLY A 111 1.32 12.69 -8.49
C GLY A 111 2.64 12.36 -7.77
N VAL A 112 2.68 12.43 -6.43
CA VAL A 112 3.85 12.10 -5.62
C VAL A 112 3.57 10.85 -4.79
N TYR A 113 4.49 9.88 -4.84
CA TYR A 113 4.43 8.69 -3.99
C TYR A 113 4.98 8.96 -2.59
N PHE A 114 4.21 8.56 -1.57
CA PHE A 114 4.59 8.58 -0.16
C PHE A 114 4.73 7.17 0.37
N GLY A 115 5.60 7.00 1.37
CA GLY A 115 5.75 5.75 2.11
C GLY A 115 5.46 5.96 3.59
N THR A 116 4.67 5.08 4.18
CA THR A 116 4.47 5.01 5.63
C THR A 116 5.09 3.73 6.14
N LEU A 117 6.06 3.86 7.06
CA LEU A 117 6.69 2.74 7.76
C LEU A 117 5.93 2.47 9.05
N THR A 118 5.50 1.24 9.26
CA THR A 118 4.96 0.79 10.55
C THR A 118 6.06 0.05 11.31
N LEU A 119 6.57 0.68 12.36
CA LEU A 119 7.60 0.12 13.22
C LEU A 119 7.01 -0.39 14.53
N PHE A 120 7.55 -1.50 15.00
CA PHE A 120 7.20 -2.08 16.31
C PHE A 120 8.43 -2.15 17.20
N HIS A 121 8.30 -1.64 18.42
CA HIS A 121 9.34 -1.69 19.44
C HIS A 121 8.73 -1.64 20.84
N ASN A 122 9.17 -2.51 21.74
CA ASN A 122 8.75 -2.55 23.15
C ASN A 122 7.22 -2.51 23.35
N GLY A 123 6.47 -3.32 22.57
CA GLY A 123 5.02 -3.39 22.65
C GLY A 123 4.28 -2.19 22.06
N ARG A 124 4.96 -1.28 21.38
CA ARG A 124 4.37 -0.08 20.76
C ARG A 124 4.54 -0.09 19.25
N VAL A 125 3.50 0.35 18.57
CA VAL A 125 3.52 0.59 17.14
C VAL A 125 3.68 2.09 16.90
N GLN A 126 4.57 2.45 15.97
CA GLN A 126 4.79 3.84 15.55
C GLN A 126 4.81 3.92 14.02
N LEU A 127 4.21 4.98 13.49
CA LEU A 127 4.17 5.26 12.06
C LEU A 127 5.17 6.38 11.74
N PHE A 128 5.93 6.18 10.65
CA PHE A 128 6.89 7.15 10.17
C PHE A 128 6.60 7.46 8.71
N ASP A 129 6.53 8.74 8.40
CA ASP A 129 6.50 9.23 7.03
C ASP A 129 7.88 9.12 6.39
N SER A 130 7.92 8.73 5.11
CA SER A 130 9.15 8.62 4.33
C SER A 130 8.89 8.77 2.84
N ARG A 131 9.95 8.90 2.05
CA ARG A 131 9.83 8.72 0.61
C ARG A 131 9.41 7.26 0.33
N SER A 132 8.57 7.08 -0.69
CA SER A 132 8.15 5.72 -1.09
C SER A 132 9.34 4.79 -1.40
N SER A 133 10.38 5.34 -2.05
CA SER A 133 11.60 4.60 -2.39
C SER A 133 12.35 4.07 -1.16
N ASP A 134 12.47 4.88 -0.10
CA ASP A 134 13.15 4.47 1.15
C ASP A 134 12.31 3.45 1.92
N ALA A 135 10.99 3.65 1.95
CA ALA A 135 10.06 2.70 2.55
C ALA A 135 10.12 1.32 1.86
N ILE A 136 10.10 1.29 0.51
CA ILE A 136 10.24 0.06 -0.27
C ILE A 136 11.58 -0.61 0.03
N ALA A 137 12.68 0.15 0.03
CA ALA A 137 14.00 -0.39 0.34
C ALA A 137 14.04 -1.05 1.72
N LEU A 138 13.52 -0.37 2.76
CA LEU A 138 13.47 -0.94 4.11
C LEU A 138 12.56 -2.17 4.20
N ALA A 139 11.40 -2.16 3.51
CA ALA A 139 10.54 -3.34 3.45
C ALA A 139 11.28 -4.55 2.90
N ILE A 140 12.04 -4.39 1.80
CA ILE A 140 12.82 -5.48 1.20
C ILE A 140 13.94 -5.94 2.15
N HIS A 141 14.68 -5.01 2.76
CA HIS A 141 15.73 -5.32 3.72
C HIS A 141 15.22 -6.10 4.94
N PHE A 142 14.01 -5.81 5.42
CA PHE A 142 13.39 -6.48 6.58
C PHE A 142 12.46 -7.65 6.18
N GLN A 143 12.26 -7.89 4.89
CA GLN A 143 11.32 -8.88 4.35
C GLN A 143 9.89 -8.62 4.85
N SER A 144 9.54 -7.36 4.99
CA SER A 144 8.24 -6.91 5.48
C SER A 144 7.27 -6.72 4.32
N PRO A 145 5.95 -6.89 4.52
CA PRO A 145 4.98 -6.68 3.48
C PRO A 145 4.93 -5.22 3.05
N ILE A 146 4.76 -5.01 1.74
CA ILE A 146 4.44 -3.73 1.13
C ILE A 146 2.97 -3.77 0.77
N MET A 147 2.22 -2.78 1.24
CA MET A 147 0.79 -2.63 1.03
C MET A 147 0.50 -1.40 0.19
N VAL A 148 -0.53 -1.46 -0.61
CA VAL A 148 -1.08 -0.34 -1.39
C VAL A 148 -2.60 -0.36 -1.30
N GLU A 149 -3.27 0.76 -1.62
CA GLU A 149 -4.71 0.75 -1.86
C GLU A 149 -5.02 0.14 -3.23
N GLN A 150 -6.14 -0.57 -3.35
CA GLN A 150 -6.62 -1.10 -4.64
C GLN A 150 -6.78 0.02 -5.66
N GLU A 151 -7.26 1.18 -5.23
CA GLU A 151 -7.41 2.36 -6.09
C GLU A 151 -6.06 2.81 -6.70
N LEU A 152 -4.98 2.72 -5.93
CA LEU A 152 -3.64 3.02 -6.44
C LEU A 152 -3.21 2.01 -7.51
N LEU A 153 -3.46 0.73 -7.28
CA LEU A 153 -3.18 -0.30 -8.28
C LEU A 153 -4.02 -0.09 -9.55
N ASP A 154 -5.28 0.35 -9.41
CA ASP A 154 -6.18 0.59 -10.52
C ASP A 154 -5.84 1.86 -11.32
N SER A 155 -5.38 2.91 -10.65
CA SER A 155 -5.08 4.20 -11.28
C SER A 155 -3.66 4.30 -11.84
N ALA A 156 -2.66 3.75 -11.15
CA ALA A 156 -1.24 3.85 -11.50
C ALA A 156 -0.62 2.52 -11.96
N GLY A 157 -1.32 1.41 -11.81
CA GLY A 157 -0.83 0.11 -12.25
C GLY A 157 -0.88 -0.05 -13.77
N ILE A 158 0.22 -0.53 -14.34
CA ILE A 158 0.33 -0.89 -15.77
C ILE A 158 0.28 -2.42 -15.92
N GLU A 159 -0.21 -2.90 -17.05
CA GLU A 159 -0.13 -4.32 -17.39
C GLU A 159 1.30 -4.69 -17.79
N ILE A 160 1.79 -5.83 -17.26
CA ILE A 160 3.09 -6.35 -17.60
C ILE A 160 2.85 -7.58 -18.49
N SER A 161 3.10 -7.45 -19.79
CA SER A 161 3.12 -8.61 -20.67
C SER A 161 4.23 -9.57 -20.23
N GLN A 162 3.93 -10.85 -20.09
CA GLN A 162 4.88 -11.89 -19.68
C GLN A 162 6.01 -12.13 -20.73
N GLY A 163 6.07 -11.31 -21.78
CA GLY A 163 6.99 -11.47 -22.91
C GLY A 163 8.40 -10.91 -22.75
N GLU A 164 8.68 -10.10 -21.73
CA GLU A 164 9.98 -9.40 -21.65
C GLU A 164 10.99 -9.98 -20.65
N SER A 165 10.78 -11.20 -20.16
CA SER A 165 11.74 -11.85 -19.25
C SER A 165 12.94 -12.51 -19.93
N ASN A 166 13.08 -12.45 -21.28
CA ASN A 166 14.12 -13.13 -22.04
C ASN A 166 14.76 -12.26 -23.12
N GLN A 167 15.47 -11.20 -22.73
CA GLN A 167 16.52 -10.52 -23.50
C GLN A 167 17.11 -9.47 -22.56
N GLU A 168 18.37 -9.46 -22.17
CA GLU A 168 19.63 -9.70 -22.85
C GLU A 168 20.67 -10.17 -21.83
N GLY A 169 21.12 -11.38 -21.97
CA GLY A 169 22.48 -11.71 -21.61
C GLY A 169 23.41 -11.00 -22.62
N LEU A 170 24.02 -9.92 -22.19
CA LEU A 170 25.05 -9.28 -22.97
C LEU A 170 26.28 -10.19 -22.89
N GLU A 171 26.53 -10.93 -23.95
CA GLU A 171 27.85 -11.53 -24.19
C GLU A 171 28.86 -10.40 -24.44
N LEU A 172 29.89 -10.37 -23.65
CA LEU A 172 31.21 -9.84 -23.97
C LEU A 172 32.28 -10.87 -23.58
#